data_adb02958eb053b9847d15430090db81c
#
_entry.id   adb02958eb053b9847d15430090db81c
#
_cell.length_a   1.000
_cell.length_b   1.000
_cell.length_c   1.000
_cell.angle_alpha   90.00
_cell.angle_beta   90.00
_cell.angle_gamma   90.00
#
_symmetry.space_group_name_H-M   'P 1'
#
loop_
_entity.id
_entity.type
_entity.pdbx_description
1 polymer ?
#
loop_
_entity_poly.entity_id
_entity_poly.type
_entity_poly.pdbx_seq_one_letter_code
_entity_poly.pdbx_strand_id
1 'polypeptide(L)'
;MVNRFLQGTLILTIAGFVVKAIGSLNWIFLSRVLSGEGIGIYQMAFPAYLLALQLSSAGIPIAISIMTAEKLAKYDVLGAQKVFSISFKMLFVLGLLFSIAVYGSAQWLIDINFITDPRAYYSLIALSPAVFFVTLISCYRGYLQGWQMMTPTAISQIVEQLLRVVVMLGAAYILLPYGLDVAAGGASLGAGIGAIGALVVLMYYYYRLPKQLDEPMITT
;
A
#
# COMPACT_ATOMS: atom_id res chain seq x y z
N MET A 1 24.94 2.15 16.69
CA MET A 1 23.51 1.75 16.57
C MET A 1 22.56 2.94 16.58
N VAL A 2 22.65 3.82 17.53
CA VAL A 2 21.76 5.00 17.66
C VAL A 2 21.72 5.82 16.36
N ASN A 3 22.85 6.05 15.71
CA ASN A 3 22.90 6.83 14.47
C ASN A 3 22.18 6.19 13.29
N ARG A 4 22.25 4.86 13.11
CA ARG A 4 21.54 4.18 12.00
C ARG A 4 20.04 4.13 12.21
N PHE A 5 19.59 3.90 13.45
CA PHE A 5 18.18 3.97 13.81
C PHE A 5 17.61 5.37 13.61
N LEU A 6 18.31 6.40 14.11
CA LEU A 6 17.90 7.80 13.93
C LEU A 6 17.87 8.21 12.45
N GLN A 7 18.87 7.79 11.66
CA GLN A 7 18.87 8.03 10.21
C GLN A 7 17.69 7.36 9.54
N GLY A 8 17.39 6.11 9.87
CA GLY A 8 16.24 5.38 9.31
C GLY A 8 14.91 6.06 9.65
N THR A 9 14.73 6.47 10.90
CA THR A 9 13.55 7.20 11.35
C THR A 9 13.42 8.54 10.61
N LEU A 10 14.52 9.29 10.48
CA LEU A 10 14.53 10.56 9.74
C LEU A 10 14.13 10.37 8.28
N ILE A 11 14.68 9.36 7.60
CA ILE A 11 14.34 9.03 6.20
C ILE A 11 12.85 8.76 6.05
N LEU A 12 12.26 7.93 6.93
CA LEU A 12 10.82 7.64 6.90
C LEU A 12 9.97 8.87 7.20
N THR A 13 10.40 9.70 8.13
CA THR A 13 9.70 10.94 8.48
C THR A 13 9.68 11.91 7.29
N ILE A 14 10.84 12.13 6.66
CA ILE A 14 10.94 13.01 5.48
C ILE A 14 10.08 12.44 4.33
N ALA A 15 10.19 11.14 4.06
CA ALA A 15 9.37 10.49 3.04
C ALA A 15 7.87 10.66 3.33
N GLY A 16 7.45 10.51 4.60
CA GLY A 16 6.07 10.72 5.02
C GLY A 16 5.59 12.16 4.77
N PHE A 17 6.42 13.18 5.04
CA PHE A 17 6.12 14.57 4.71
C PHE A 17 5.97 14.79 3.20
N VAL A 18 6.90 14.26 2.41
CA VAL A 18 6.85 14.34 0.94
C VAL A 18 5.57 13.71 0.40
N VAL A 19 5.24 12.49 0.86
CA VAL A 19 4.02 11.78 0.47
C VAL A 19 2.76 12.56 0.83
N LYS A 20 2.70 13.15 2.03
CA LYS A 20 1.57 14.00 2.45
C LYS A 20 1.47 15.29 1.62
N ALA A 21 2.58 15.95 1.32
CA ALA A 21 2.60 17.14 0.48
C ALA A 21 2.08 16.82 -0.94
N ILE A 22 2.56 15.74 -1.55
CA ILE A 22 2.08 15.27 -2.86
C ILE A 22 0.58 14.93 -2.79
N GLY A 23 0.13 14.25 -1.72
CA GLY A 23 -1.26 13.91 -1.51
C GLY A 23 -2.17 15.14 -1.36
N SER A 24 -1.72 16.16 -0.63
CA SER A 24 -2.47 17.41 -0.46
C SER A 24 -2.61 18.16 -1.79
N LEU A 25 -1.53 18.25 -2.57
CA LEU A 25 -1.58 18.83 -3.92
C LEU A 25 -2.52 18.05 -4.85
N ASN A 26 -2.49 16.72 -4.77
CA ASN A 26 -3.39 15.88 -5.54
C ASN A 26 -4.87 16.19 -5.26
N TRP A 27 -5.25 16.44 -4.01
CA TRP A 27 -6.61 16.80 -3.66
C TRP A 27 -7.07 18.11 -4.32
N ILE A 28 -6.17 19.10 -4.40
CA ILE A 28 -6.46 20.37 -5.05
C ILE A 28 -6.72 20.17 -6.56
N PHE A 29 -5.89 19.36 -7.22
CA PHE A 29 -6.08 19.08 -8.65
C PHE A 29 -7.29 18.19 -8.91
N LEU A 30 -7.49 17.15 -8.11
CA LEU A 30 -8.63 16.24 -8.26
C LEU A 30 -9.97 16.96 -8.06
N SER A 31 -10.04 17.92 -7.11
CA SER A 31 -11.24 18.70 -6.88
C SER A 31 -11.61 19.61 -8.07
N ARG A 32 -10.64 20.02 -8.84
CA ARG A 32 -10.89 20.79 -10.08
C ARG A 32 -11.36 19.91 -11.24
N VAL A 33 -10.96 18.64 -11.26
CA VAL A 33 -11.35 17.68 -12.31
C VAL A 33 -12.72 17.06 -12.01
N LEU A 34 -12.91 16.53 -10.81
CA LEU A 34 -14.11 15.77 -10.44
C LEU A 34 -15.22 16.62 -9.80
N SER A 35 -14.96 17.90 -9.48
CA SER A 35 -15.85 18.72 -8.66
C SER A 35 -16.07 18.14 -7.25
N GLY A 36 -16.85 18.82 -6.40
CA GLY A 36 -17.18 18.33 -5.05
C GLY A 36 -18.00 17.03 -5.06
N GLU A 37 -18.89 16.88 -6.02
CA GLU A 37 -19.76 15.72 -6.18
C GLU A 37 -18.95 14.47 -6.53
N GLY A 38 -18.06 14.53 -7.51
CA GLY A 38 -17.23 13.40 -7.91
C GLY A 38 -16.23 12.96 -6.83
N ILE A 39 -15.72 13.92 -6.04
CA ILE A 39 -14.91 13.62 -4.87
C ILE A 39 -15.74 12.87 -3.81
N GLY A 40 -17.01 13.26 -3.60
CA GLY A 40 -17.92 12.56 -2.72
C GLY A 40 -18.09 11.10 -3.13
N ILE A 41 -18.37 10.83 -4.40
CA ILE A 41 -18.49 9.47 -4.96
C ILE A 41 -17.21 8.66 -4.74
N TYR A 42 -16.04 9.25 -5.05
CA TYR A 42 -14.74 8.62 -4.83
C TYR A 42 -14.51 8.26 -3.36
N GLN A 43 -14.83 9.18 -2.44
CA GLN A 43 -14.58 8.97 -1.00
C GLN A 43 -15.53 7.97 -0.36
N MET A 44 -16.74 7.79 -0.87
CA MET A 44 -17.71 6.83 -0.31
C MET A 44 -17.23 5.38 -0.37
N ALA A 45 -16.33 5.02 -1.30
CA ALA A 45 -15.75 3.69 -1.40
C ALA A 45 -14.61 3.44 -0.37
N PHE A 46 -14.01 4.50 0.19
CA PHE A 46 -12.84 4.40 1.05
C PHE A 46 -13.07 3.68 2.38
N PRO A 47 -14.18 3.83 3.11
CA PRO A 47 -14.39 3.12 4.37
C PRO A 47 -14.33 1.60 4.20
N ALA A 48 -14.96 1.05 3.18
CA ALA A 48 -14.93 -0.39 2.89
C ALA A 48 -13.50 -0.86 2.52
N TYR A 49 -12.80 -0.08 1.70
CA TYR A 49 -11.40 -0.34 1.34
C TYR A 49 -10.48 -0.31 2.55
N LEU A 50 -10.59 0.69 3.43
CA LEU A 50 -9.77 0.81 4.64
C LEU A 50 -10.05 -0.31 5.63
N LEU A 51 -11.32 -0.71 5.81
CA LEU A 51 -11.68 -1.88 6.62
C LEU A 51 -11.00 -3.15 6.11
N ALA A 52 -11.06 -3.41 4.80
CA ALA A 52 -10.42 -4.57 4.19
C ALA A 52 -8.90 -4.56 4.42
N LEU A 53 -8.24 -3.40 4.26
CA LEU A 53 -6.81 -3.26 4.55
C LEU A 53 -6.47 -3.50 6.01
N GLN A 54 -7.25 -2.95 6.94
CA GLN A 54 -7.02 -3.15 8.36
C GLN A 54 -7.16 -4.62 8.76
N LEU A 55 -8.18 -5.29 8.25
CA LEU A 55 -8.39 -6.71 8.54
C LEU A 55 -7.33 -7.61 7.87
N SER A 56 -6.85 -7.26 6.67
CA SER A 56 -5.88 -8.07 5.94
C SER A 56 -4.44 -7.92 6.42
N SER A 57 -4.07 -6.79 7.03
CA SER A 57 -2.67 -6.47 7.30
C SER A 57 -2.38 -5.81 8.65
N ALA A 58 -3.36 -5.66 9.54
CA ALA A 58 -3.18 -4.97 10.82
C ALA A 58 -2.10 -5.63 11.69
N GLY A 59 -1.06 -4.89 12.05
CA GLY A 59 0.01 -5.36 12.93
C GLY A 59 0.98 -6.36 12.30
N ILE A 60 0.64 -7.00 11.19
CA ILE A 60 1.46 -8.05 10.56
C ILE A 60 2.84 -7.52 10.11
N PRO A 61 2.97 -6.33 9.49
CA PRO A 61 4.29 -5.81 9.10
C PRO A 61 5.23 -5.63 10.30
N ILE A 62 4.69 -5.22 11.44
CA ILE A 62 5.45 -5.05 12.68
C ILE A 62 5.94 -6.41 13.20
N ALA A 63 5.06 -7.41 13.23
CA ALA A 63 5.41 -8.76 13.62
C ALA A 63 6.50 -9.36 12.72
N ILE A 64 6.36 -9.21 11.40
CA ILE A 64 7.38 -9.66 10.43
C ILE A 64 8.72 -8.97 10.69
N SER A 65 8.70 -7.66 10.95
CA SER A 65 9.91 -6.89 11.22
C SER A 65 10.63 -7.39 12.48
N ILE A 66 9.90 -7.60 13.57
CA ILE A 66 10.46 -8.11 14.84
C ILE A 66 11.03 -9.53 14.66
N MET A 67 10.25 -10.45 14.10
CA MET A 67 10.68 -11.83 13.88
C MET A 67 11.90 -11.92 12.95
N THR A 68 11.93 -11.10 11.90
CA THR A 68 13.07 -11.03 10.98
C THR A 68 14.31 -10.51 11.69
N ALA A 69 14.19 -9.41 12.46
CA ALA A 69 15.30 -8.84 13.22
C ALA A 69 15.84 -9.82 14.27
N GLU A 70 14.96 -10.57 14.95
CA GLU A 70 15.37 -11.59 15.91
C GLU A 70 16.18 -12.72 15.26
N LYS A 71 15.76 -13.20 14.08
CA LYS A 71 16.49 -14.21 13.33
C LYS A 71 17.86 -13.71 12.86
N LEU A 72 17.91 -12.49 12.34
CA LEU A 72 19.15 -11.87 11.89
C LEU A 72 20.12 -11.59 13.03
N ALA A 73 19.64 -11.27 14.23
CA ALA A 73 20.46 -11.12 15.43
C ALA A 73 21.17 -12.44 15.85
N LYS A 74 20.58 -13.57 15.47
CA LYS A 74 21.12 -14.92 15.70
C LYS A 74 21.90 -15.47 14.48
N TYR A 75 22.22 -14.63 13.48
CA TYR A 75 22.84 -15.03 12.20
C TYR A 75 22.03 -16.04 11.39
N ASP A 76 20.75 -16.25 11.70
CA ASP A 76 19.87 -17.19 11.04
C ASP A 76 19.19 -16.52 9.83
N VAL A 77 19.95 -16.31 8.76
CA VAL A 77 19.40 -15.73 7.51
C VAL A 77 18.36 -16.66 6.88
N LEU A 78 18.57 -17.98 6.96
CA LEU A 78 17.60 -18.94 6.46
C LEU A 78 16.30 -18.90 7.26
N GLY A 79 16.39 -18.73 8.58
CA GLY A 79 15.22 -18.49 9.44
C GLY A 79 14.48 -17.21 9.08
N ALA A 80 15.20 -16.11 8.80
CA ALA A 80 14.60 -14.86 8.33
C ALA A 80 13.88 -15.03 6.98
N GLN A 81 14.47 -15.77 6.03
CA GLN A 81 13.83 -16.10 4.75
C GLN A 81 12.58 -16.98 4.94
N LYS A 82 12.58 -17.91 5.89
CA LYS A 82 11.39 -18.70 6.24
C LYS A 82 10.28 -17.81 6.79
N VAL A 83 10.60 -16.85 7.68
CA VAL A 83 9.64 -15.86 8.18
C VAL A 83 9.00 -15.11 7.01
N PHE A 84 9.80 -14.60 6.07
CA PHE A 84 9.29 -13.94 4.89
C PHE A 84 8.37 -14.85 4.06
N SER A 85 8.83 -16.06 3.74
CA SER A 85 8.09 -16.99 2.87
C SER A 85 6.73 -17.40 3.47
N ILE A 86 6.69 -17.66 4.79
CA ILE A 86 5.44 -18.01 5.48
C ILE A 86 4.51 -16.81 5.51
N SER A 87 5.01 -15.64 5.89
CA SER A 87 4.23 -14.41 5.96
C SER A 87 3.71 -13.99 4.59
N PHE A 88 4.53 -14.14 3.53
CA PHE A 88 4.12 -13.84 2.16
C PHE A 88 2.96 -14.73 1.71
N LYS A 89 3.04 -16.05 1.93
CA LYS A 89 1.97 -16.99 1.59
C LYS A 89 0.68 -16.66 2.35
N MET A 90 0.79 -16.36 3.64
CA MET A 90 -0.36 -15.97 4.47
C MET A 90 -1.00 -14.67 3.96
N LEU A 91 -0.20 -13.63 3.74
CA LEU A 91 -0.68 -12.34 3.25
C LEU A 91 -1.17 -12.39 1.80
N PHE A 92 -0.62 -13.29 0.97
CA PHE A 92 -1.13 -13.55 -0.37
C PHE A 92 -2.56 -14.09 -0.31
N VAL A 93 -2.81 -15.09 0.53
CA VAL A 93 -4.15 -15.67 0.71
C VAL A 93 -5.11 -14.65 1.31
N LEU A 94 -4.71 -13.96 2.39
CA LEU A 94 -5.54 -12.93 3.03
C LEU A 94 -5.84 -11.77 2.08
N GLY A 95 -4.83 -11.25 1.40
CA GLY A 95 -4.99 -10.16 0.44
C GLY A 95 -5.94 -10.53 -0.70
N LEU A 96 -5.81 -11.75 -1.23
CA LEU A 96 -6.70 -12.26 -2.27
C LEU A 96 -8.13 -12.41 -1.74
N LEU A 97 -8.30 -12.99 -0.56
CA LEU A 97 -9.60 -13.19 0.08
C LEU A 97 -10.32 -11.84 0.30
N PHE A 98 -9.63 -10.85 0.89
CA PHE A 98 -10.23 -9.54 1.14
C PHE A 98 -10.44 -8.74 -0.15
N SER A 99 -9.58 -8.88 -1.15
CA SER A 99 -9.78 -8.28 -2.47
C SER A 99 -11.05 -8.82 -3.15
N ILE A 100 -11.23 -10.15 -3.16
CA ILE A 100 -12.43 -10.80 -3.70
C ILE A 100 -13.67 -10.45 -2.85
N ALA A 101 -13.54 -10.37 -1.53
CA ALA A 101 -14.63 -9.97 -0.65
C ALA A 101 -15.12 -8.55 -0.94
N VAL A 102 -14.20 -7.58 -1.11
CA VAL A 102 -14.56 -6.20 -1.48
C VAL A 102 -15.23 -6.15 -2.85
N TYR A 103 -14.68 -6.88 -3.84
CA TYR A 103 -15.27 -6.95 -5.17
C TYR A 103 -16.68 -7.56 -5.15
N GLY A 104 -16.83 -8.71 -4.50
CA GLY A 104 -18.11 -9.45 -4.47
C GLY A 104 -19.17 -8.80 -3.56
N SER A 105 -18.76 -8.05 -2.54
CA SER A 105 -19.69 -7.34 -1.66
C SER A 105 -20.09 -5.94 -2.17
N ALA A 106 -19.53 -5.48 -3.29
CA ALA A 106 -19.74 -4.12 -3.78
C ALA A 106 -21.22 -3.76 -3.95
N GLN A 107 -22.00 -4.62 -4.62
CA GLN A 107 -23.42 -4.40 -4.80
C GLN A 107 -24.18 -4.51 -3.47
N TRP A 108 -23.88 -5.51 -2.66
CA TRP A 108 -24.52 -5.72 -1.36
C TRP A 108 -24.34 -4.54 -0.40
N LEU A 109 -23.14 -3.93 -0.39
CA LEU A 109 -22.85 -2.74 0.42
C LEU A 109 -23.69 -1.50 0.01
N ILE A 110 -24.05 -1.42 -1.26
CA ILE A 110 -24.97 -0.40 -1.79
C ILE A 110 -26.40 -0.73 -1.36
N ASP A 111 -26.83 -1.99 -1.55
CA ASP A 111 -28.21 -2.42 -1.27
C ASP A 111 -28.58 -2.26 0.21
N ILE A 112 -27.63 -2.47 1.14
CA ILE A 112 -27.82 -2.23 2.58
C ILE A 112 -27.63 -0.75 2.99
N ASN A 113 -27.44 0.17 2.04
CA ASN A 113 -27.16 1.60 2.29
C ASN A 113 -25.91 1.89 3.14
N PHE A 114 -24.95 0.97 3.21
CA PHE A 114 -23.65 1.25 3.79
C PHE A 114 -22.86 2.25 2.92
N ILE A 115 -23.01 2.14 1.59
CA ILE A 115 -22.61 3.14 0.62
C ILE A 115 -23.89 3.78 0.08
N THR A 116 -24.08 5.05 0.40
CA THR A 116 -25.34 5.76 0.18
C THR A 116 -25.59 6.07 -1.30
N ASP A 117 -24.52 6.27 -2.09
CA ASP A 117 -24.63 6.60 -3.52
C ASP A 117 -24.22 5.39 -4.39
N PRO A 118 -25.16 4.82 -5.18
CA PRO A 118 -24.87 3.71 -6.08
C PRO A 118 -23.75 3.98 -7.10
N ARG A 119 -23.49 5.26 -7.41
CA ARG A 119 -22.41 5.67 -8.33
C ARG A 119 -21.01 5.36 -7.80
N ALA A 120 -20.85 5.10 -6.49
CA ALA A 120 -19.59 4.69 -5.89
C ALA A 120 -19.19 3.22 -6.22
N TYR A 121 -20.06 2.47 -6.90
CA TYR A 121 -19.82 1.09 -7.32
C TYR A 121 -18.52 0.91 -8.10
N TYR A 122 -18.30 1.76 -9.12
CA TYR A 122 -17.07 1.69 -9.93
C TYR A 122 -15.81 2.02 -9.12
N SER A 123 -15.91 2.95 -8.16
CA SER A 123 -14.79 3.28 -7.26
C SER A 123 -14.44 2.10 -6.36
N LEU A 124 -15.45 1.37 -5.83
CA LEU A 124 -15.24 0.24 -4.97
C LEU A 124 -14.60 -0.94 -5.70
N ILE A 125 -15.10 -1.26 -6.91
CA ILE A 125 -14.52 -2.31 -7.76
C ILE A 125 -13.08 -1.96 -8.14
N ALA A 126 -12.80 -0.71 -8.51
CA ALA A 126 -11.46 -0.27 -8.86
C ALA A 126 -10.47 -0.31 -7.68
N LEU A 127 -10.95 -0.16 -6.43
CA LEU A 127 -10.14 -0.28 -5.22
C LEU A 127 -9.91 -1.74 -4.80
N SER A 128 -10.75 -2.68 -5.21
CA SER A 128 -10.64 -4.07 -4.74
C SER A 128 -9.29 -4.72 -5.05
N PRO A 129 -8.68 -4.63 -6.25
CA PRO A 129 -7.34 -5.18 -6.50
C PRO A 129 -6.24 -4.45 -5.72
N ALA A 130 -6.45 -3.17 -5.35
CA ALA A 130 -5.49 -2.44 -4.54
C ALA A 130 -5.32 -3.08 -3.15
N VAL A 131 -6.37 -3.64 -2.56
CA VAL A 131 -6.30 -4.38 -1.28
C VAL A 131 -5.26 -5.49 -1.36
N PHE A 132 -5.28 -6.29 -2.42
CA PHE A 132 -4.32 -7.37 -2.61
C PHE A 132 -2.88 -6.86 -2.68
N PHE A 133 -2.59 -5.89 -3.53
CA PHE A 133 -1.23 -5.38 -3.70
C PHE A 133 -0.71 -4.68 -2.45
N VAL A 134 -1.53 -3.87 -1.76
CA VAL A 134 -1.13 -3.19 -0.53
C VAL A 134 -0.85 -4.20 0.59
N THR A 135 -1.63 -5.29 0.68
CA THR A 135 -1.36 -6.37 1.63
C THR A 135 -0.01 -7.04 1.37
N LEU A 136 0.35 -7.28 0.11
CA LEU A 136 1.68 -7.82 -0.25
C LEU A 136 2.83 -6.84 0.07
N ILE A 137 2.64 -5.56 -0.22
CA ILE A 137 3.59 -4.50 0.15
C ILE A 137 3.92 -4.54 1.64
N SER A 138 2.92 -4.77 2.48
CA SER A 138 3.08 -4.88 3.93
C SER A 138 4.09 -5.95 4.34
N CYS A 139 4.09 -7.09 3.64
CA CYS A 139 5.06 -8.17 3.86
C CYS A 139 6.50 -7.72 3.56
N TYR A 140 6.70 -7.16 2.37
CA TYR A 140 8.03 -6.68 1.95
C TYR A 140 8.54 -5.56 2.84
N ARG A 141 7.69 -4.59 3.19
CA ARG A 141 8.06 -3.49 4.09
C ARG A 141 8.46 -4.01 5.47
N GLY A 142 7.67 -4.92 6.06
CA GLY A 142 8.00 -5.53 7.34
C GLY A 142 9.32 -6.28 7.30
N TYR A 143 9.55 -7.08 6.28
CA TYR A 143 10.78 -7.83 6.12
C TYR A 143 12.03 -6.94 5.96
N LEU A 144 11.97 -5.94 5.06
CA LEU A 144 13.08 -5.01 4.82
C LEU A 144 13.38 -4.13 6.05
N GLN A 145 12.34 -3.74 6.79
CA GLN A 145 12.50 -3.04 8.07
C GLN A 145 13.18 -3.93 9.12
N GLY A 146 12.89 -5.24 9.14
CA GLY A 146 13.60 -6.21 9.97
C GLY A 146 15.11 -6.30 9.65
N TRP A 147 15.48 -6.05 8.39
CA TRP A 147 16.88 -5.86 7.96
C TRP A 147 17.44 -4.47 8.30
N GLN A 148 16.71 -3.66 9.06
CA GLN A 148 17.05 -2.26 9.36
C GLN A 148 17.23 -1.37 8.11
N MET A 149 16.64 -1.76 6.99
CA MET A 149 16.66 -1.02 5.73
C MET A 149 15.38 -0.18 5.60
N MET A 150 15.45 1.09 5.99
CA MET A 150 14.30 2.01 5.92
C MET A 150 14.17 2.70 4.56
N THR A 151 15.27 2.87 3.84
CA THR A 151 15.31 3.52 2.53
C THR A 151 14.37 2.87 1.49
N PRO A 152 14.31 1.53 1.34
CA PRO A 152 13.39 0.90 0.41
C PRO A 152 11.93 1.23 0.71
N THR A 153 11.55 1.25 1.99
CA THR A 153 10.21 1.63 2.42
C THR A 153 9.90 3.07 2.04
N ALA A 154 10.82 4.01 2.31
CA ALA A 154 10.66 5.42 1.96
C ALA A 154 10.50 5.63 0.45
N ILE A 155 11.38 5.04 -0.36
CA ILE A 155 11.32 5.14 -1.83
C ILE A 155 10.02 4.52 -2.35
N SER A 156 9.62 3.35 -1.84
CA SER A 156 8.38 2.70 -2.26
C SER A 156 7.14 3.56 -1.99
N GLN A 157 7.10 4.29 -0.87
CA GLN A 157 6.00 5.19 -0.54
C GLN A 157 5.94 6.40 -1.49
N ILE A 158 7.08 6.97 -1.83
CA ILE A 158 7.15 8.11 -2.76
C ILE A 158 6.71 7.66 -4.16
N VAL A 159 7.23 6.53 -4.66
CA VAL A 159 6.86 5.97 -5.97
C VAL A 159 5.37 5.62 -6.00
N GLU A 160 4.86 4.97 -4.95
CA GLU A 160 3.43 4.67 -4.80
C GLU A 160 2.58 5.93 -4.95
N GLN A 161 2.94 6.99 -4.22
CA GLN A 161 2.17 8.22 -4.22
C GLN A 161 2.25 8.96 -5.54
N LEU A 162 3.42 9.02 -6.17
CA LEU A 162 3.59 9.64 -7.49
C LEU A 162 2.76 8.94 -8.57
N LEU A 163 2.87 7.61 -8.65
CA LEU A 163 2.08 6.83 -9.62
C LEU A 163 0.58 6.93 -9.33
N ARG A 164 0.19 6.89 -8.05
CA ARG A 164 -1.21 7.09 -7.65
C ARG A 164 -1.73 8.42 -8.18
N VAL A 165 -1.00 9.51 -7.97
CA VAL A 165 -1.42 10.86 -8.40
C VAL A 165 -1.54 10.94 -9.92
N VAL A 166 -0.52 10.47 -10.64
CA VAL A 166 -0.51 10.52 -12.11
C VAL A 166 -1.68 9.72 -12.70
N VAL A 167 -1.90 8.50 -12.21
CA VAL A 167 -2.97 7.65 -12.72
C VAL A 167 -4.34 8.18 -12.29
N MET A 168 -4.49 8.62 -11.05
CA MET A 168 -5.72 9.18 -10.51
C MET A 168 -6.19 10.38 -11.34
N LEU A 169 -5.31 11.37 -11.55
CA LEU A 169 -5.65 12.57 -12.31
C LEU A 169 -5.83 12.26 -13.80
N GLY A 170 -4.96 11.43 -14.38
CA GLY A 170 -5.05 11.05 -15.79
C GLY A 170 -6.32 10.27 -16.09
N ALA A 171 -6.64 9.26 -15.30
CA ALA A 171 -7.85 8.46 -15.48
C ALA A 171 -9.13 9.28 -15.21
N ALA A 172 -9.14 10.10 -14.15
CA ALA A 172 -10.26 11.00 -13.89
C ALA A 172 -10.54 11.93 -15.08
N TYR A 173 -9.50 12.56 -15.63
CA TYR A 173 -9.63 13.48 -16.76
C TYR A 173 -10.10 12.78 -18.03
N ILE A 174 -9.52 11.63 -18.38
CA ILE A 174 -9.86 10.87 -19.60
C ILE A 174 -11.28 10.29 -19.52
N LEU A 175 -11.71 9.86 -18.34
CA LEU A 175 -13.00 9.19 -18.15
C LEU A 175 -14.15 10.15 -17.83
N LEU A 176 -13.87 11.42 -17.55
CA LEU A 176 -14.88 12.44 -17.24
C LEU A 176 -16.00 12.56 -18.29
N PRO A 177 -15.73 12.47 -19.62
CA PRO A 177 -16.78 12.52 -20.64
C PRO A 177 -17.77 11.34 -20.60
N TYR A 178 -17.40 10.23 -19.96
CA TYR A 178 -18.24 9.02 -19.86
C TYR A 178 -19.14 9.00 -18.63
N GLY A 179 -18.98 9.97 -17.74
CA GLY A 179 -19.76 10.10 -16.51
C GLY A 179 -18.89 10.30 -15.28
N LEU A 180 -19.47 10.96 -14.28
CA LEU A 180 -18.76 11.31 -13.04
C LEU A 180 -18.45 10.08 -12.20
N ASP A 181 -19.31 9.07 -12.23
CA ASP A 181 -19.15 7.77 -11.58
C ASP A 181 -17.99 6.95 -12.17
N VAL A 182 -17.90 6.92 -13.52
CA VAL A 182 -16.81 6.28 -14.26
C VAL A 182 -15.49 7.00 -14.00
N ALA A 183 -15.50 8.31 -13.96
CA ALA A 183 -14.31 9.14 -13.69
C ALA A 183 -13.81 8.94 -12.24
N ALA A 184 -14.71 8.85 -11.26
CA ALA A 184 -14.37 8.54 -9.87
C ALA A 184 -13.82 7.12 -9.72
N GLY A 185 -14.41 6.15 -10.43
CA GLY A 185 -13.89 4.78 -10.53
C GLY A 185 -12.49 4.73 -11.14
N GLY A 186 -12.26 5.48 -12.23
CA GLY A 186 -10.95 5.63 -12.85
C GLY A 186 -9.91 6.23 -11.92
N ALA A 187 -10.28 7.28 -11.17
CA ALA A 187 -9.40 7.84 -10.15
C ALA A 187 -8.99 6.80 -9.11
N SER A 188 -9.90 5.91 -8.74
CA SER A 188 -9.65 4.85 -7.75
C SER A 188 -8.61 3.81 -8.23
N LEU A 189 -8.43 3.60 -9.54
CA LEU A 189 -7.38 2.74 -10.10
C LEU A 189 -5.97 3.21 -9.73
N GLY A 190 -5.80 4.51 -9.44
CA GLY A 190 -4.54 5.06 -9.00
C GLY A 190 -3.99 4.37 -7.76
N ALA A 191 -4.85 3.91 -6.85
CA ALA A 191 -4.43 3.17 -5.65
C ALA A 191 -3.78 1.83 -6.00
N GLY A 192 -4.37 1.06 -6.92
CA GLY A 192 -3.84 -0.23 -7.37
C GLY A 192 -2.53 -0.10 -8.14
N ILE A 193 -2.48 0.82 -9.10
CA ILE A 193 -1.28 1.02 -9.93
C ILE A 193 -0.14 1.60 -9.09
N GLY A 194 -0.43 2.53 -8.18
CA GLY A 194 0.55 3.01 -7.21
C GLY A 194 1.13 1.88 -6.36
N ALA A 195 0.27 0.99 -5.86
CA ALA A 195 0.68 -0.17 -5.09
C ALA A 195 1.57 -1.12 -5.91
N ILE A 196 1.24 -1.38 -7.17
CA ILE A 196 2.09 -2.19 -8.07
C ILE A 196 3.49 -1.57 -8.19
N GLY A 197 3.58 -0.26 -8.42
CA GLY A 197 4.85 0.43 -8.50
C GLY A 197 5.68 0.31 -7.21
N ALA A 198 5.05 0.48 -6.06
CA ALA A 198 5.71 0.27 -4.77
C ALA A 198 6.21 -1.16 -4.59
N LEU A 199 5.40 -2.15 -5.00
CA LEU A 199 5.76 -3.56 -4.92
C LEU A 199 7.01 -3.86 -5.77
N VAL A 200 7.08 -3.35 -6.99
CA VAL A 200 8.24 -3.51 -7.88
C VAL A 200 9.52 -2.95 -7.23
N VAL A 201 9.44 -1.76 -6.64
CA VAL A 201 10.58 -1.17 -5.91
C VAL A 201 11.02 -2.07 -4.75
N LEU A 202 10.08 -2.56 -3.94
CA LEU A 202 10.40 -3.41 -2.80
C LEU A 202 10.97 -4.77 -3.21
N MET A 203 10.44 -5.36 -4.28
CA MET A 203 10.98 -6.60 -4.86
C MET A 203 12.43 -6.41 -5.33
N TYR A 204 12.73 -5.30 -5.99
CA TYR A 204 14.09 -4.99 -6.42
C TYR A 204 15.07 -4.97 -5.24
N TYR A 205 14.72 -4.32 -4.13
CA TYR A 205 15.56 -4.30 -2.92
C TYR A 205 15.63 -5.66 -2.24
N TYR A 206 14.54 -6.42 -2.21
CA TYR A 206 14.50 -7.77 -1.66
C TYR A 206 15.50 -8.70 -2.38
N TYR A 207 15.53 -8.69 -3.70
CA TYR A 207 16.47 -9.52 -4.47
C TYR A 207 17.93 -9.08 -4.36
N ARG A 208 18.19 -7.89 -3.87
CA ARG A 208 19.54 -7.40 -3.58
C ARG A 208 20.03 -7.68 -2.15
N LEU A 209 19.22 -8.30 -1.31
CA LEU A 209 19.64 -8.68 0.03
C LEU A 209 20.76 -9.73 -0.02
N PRO A 210 21.73 -9.67 0.93
CA PRO A 210 22.78 -10.68 1.06
C PRO A 210 22.16 -12.03 1.42
N LYS A 211 22.68 -13.09 0.83
CA LYS A 211 22.24 -14.47 1.10
C LYS A 211 22.89 -15.06 2.36
N GLN A 212 24.01 -14.51 2.81
CA GLN A 212 24.73 -14.86 4.01
C GLN A 212 25.20 -13.59 4.72
N LEU A 213 25.34 -13.64 6.02
CA LEU A 213 25.94 -12.57 6.80
C LEU A 213 27.34 -13.01 7.20
N ASP A 214 28.36 -12.30 6.74
CA ASP A 214 29.77 -12.57 7.06
C ASP A 214 30.17 -12.01 8.44
N GLU A 215 29.41 -11.02 8.97
CA GLU A 215 29.62 -10.40 10.27
C GLU A 215 28.29 -10.05 10.99
N PRO A 216 28.31 -9.95 12.34
CA PRO A 216 27.13 -9.56 13.10
C PRO A 216 26.66 -8.16 12.72
N MET A 217 25.39 -8.02 12.33
CA MET A 217 24.76 -6.69 12.17
C MET A 217 24.69 -5.91 13.51
N ILE A 218 25.15 -6.52 14.60
CA ILE A 218 25.09 -6.00 15.97
C ILE A 218 26.50 -5.97 16.55
N THR A 219 27.47 -5.34 15.91
CA THR A 219 28.71 -4.96 16.59
C THR A 219 28.97 -3.49 16.40
N THR A 220 29.01 -2.86 17.56
CA THR A 220 29.36 -1.49 17.95
C THR A 220 28.26 -0.46 17.87
#